data_cbc211e311114404c223615a4a6d2998
#
_entry.id   cbc211e311114404c223615a4a6d2998
#
_cell.length_a   1.000
_cell.length_b   1.000
_cell.length_c   1.000
_cell.angle_alpha   90.00
_cell.angle_beta   90.00
_cell.angle_gamma   90.00
#
_symmetry.space_group_name_H-M   'P 1'
#
loop_
_entity.id
_entity.type
_entity.pdbx_description
1 polymer ?
#
loop_
_entity_poly.entity_id
_entity_poly.type
_entity_poly.pdbx_seq_one_letter_code
_entity_poly.pdbx_strand_id
1 'polypeptide(L)'
;ETISTVEMHSIYVHPDLFHAEAPRVVEITDLASSLISELLGEEHQPAAFHRQGLVRALLLDEVNRLPERPLGLPFPENQRLAALCRDFLKKPVARVEIDDWAAAMGISRRSFTRLFRKELGLSFVTWRQQACIFASLPRLAAGEAVTNVALDAGYENIPAFTTMFRRMLGSSPRAYRQAARQRKRLSMARRGKP
;
A
#
# COMPACT_ATOMS: atom_id res chain seq x y z
N GLU A 1 19.79 12.02 6.63
CA GLU A 1 18.81 11.21 5.87
C GLU A 1 18.42 10.01 6.73
N THR A 2 17.24 10.05 7.31
CA THR A 2 16.72 8.90 8.06
C THR A 2 16.10 7.94 7.06
N ILE A 3 16.85 6.91 6.68
CA ILE A 3 16.33 5.78 5.91
C ILE A 3 15.39 5.03 6.86
N SER A 4 14.09 5.16 6.64
CA SER A 4 13.12 4.34 7.36
C SER A 4 13.26 2.89 6.89
N THR A 5 13.62 2.00 7.81
CA THR A 5 13.68 0.56 7.56
C THR A 5 12.26 0.05 7.35
N VAL A 6 11.96 -0.45 6.16
CA VAL A 6 10.72 -1.16 5.86
C VAL A 6 10.98 -2.64 6.08
N GLU A 7 10.27 -3.24 7.02
CA GLU A 7 10.29 -4.67 7.23
C GLU A 7 9.24 -5.30 6.29
N MET A 8 9.69 -6.12 5.36
CA MET A 8 8.82 -6.81 4.40
C MET A 8 8.80 -8.30 4.72
N HIS A 9 7.61 -8.83 4.97
CA HIS A 9 7.41 -10.27 5.15
C HIS A 9 6.76 -10.84 3.89
N SER A 10 7.35 -11.91 3.35
CA SER A 10 6.82 -12.63 2.19
C SER A 10 6.38 -14.03 2.61
N ILE A 11 5.15 -14.37 2.25
CA ILE A 11 4.60 -15.71 2.46
C ILE A 11 4.38 -16.33 1.09
N TYR A 12 5.01 -17.48 0.85
CA TYR A 12 4.81 -18.24 -0.38
C TYR A 12 3.77 -19.33 -0.14
N VAL A 13 2.69 -19.31 -0.92
CA VAL A 13 1.60 -20.27 -0.84
C VAL A 13 1.59 -21.11 -2.10
N HIS A 14 1.40 -22.44 -1.94
CA HIS A 14 1.29 -23.33 -3.09
C HIS A 14 0.05 -22.98 -3.92
N PRO A 15 0.12 -22.97 -5.26
CA PRO A 15 -1.00 -22.59 -6.13
C PRO A 15 -2.31 -23.36 -5.86
N ASP A 16 -2.22 -24.63 -5.47
CA ASP A 16 -3.41 -25.47 -5.17
C ASP A 16 -4.15 -25.03 -3.90
N LEU A 17 -3.49 -24.27 -3.02
CA LEU A 17 -4.07 -23.81 -1.76
C LEU A 17 -4.64 -22.40 -1.83
N PHE A 18 -4.21 -21.62 -2.82
CA PHE A 18 -4.66 -20.24 -2.99
C PHE A 18 -4.64 -19.85 -4.46
N HIS A 19 -5.81 -19.54 -5.00
CA HIS A 19 -5.98 -19.04 -6.36
C HIS A 19 -6.45 -17.59 -6.31
N ALA A 20 -5.68 -16.70 -6.94
CA ALA A 20 -6.12 -15.34 -7.25
C ALA A 20 -6.01 -15.12 -8.74
N GLU A 21 -7.08 -14.70 -9.40
CA GLU A 21 -7.10 -14.40 -10.83
C GLU A 21 -6.20 -13.20 -11.19
N ALA A 22 -5.99 -12.30 -10.23
CA ALA A 22 -5.13 -11.13 -10.39
C ALA A 22 -4.49 -10.72 -9.05
N PRO A 23 -3.35 -10.02 -9.07
CA PRO A 23 -2.78 -9.40 -7.88
C PRO A 23 -3.79 -8.44 -7.22
N ARG A 24 -3.99 -8.58 -5.93
CA ARG A 24 -4.89 -7.71 -5.15
C ARG A 24 -4.20 -7.17 -3.91
N VAL A 25 -4.56 -5.99 -3.51
CA VAL A 25 -4.13 -5.39 -2.24
C VAL A 25 -5.27 -5.49 -1.25
N VAL A 26 -4.98 -6.00 -0.08
CA VAL A 26 -5.96 -6.22 0.98
C VAL A 26 -5.55 -5.49 2.25
N GLU A 27 -6.51 -5.12 3.08
CA GLU A 27 -6.22 -4.57 4.40
C GLU A 27 -5.98 -5.72 5.38
N ILE A 28 -4.79 -5.74 5.98
CA ILE A 28 -4.44 -6.76 6.98
C ILE A 28 -5.19 -6.47 8.29
N THR A 29 -6.03 -7.42 8.71
CA THR A 29 -6.70 -7.39 10.01
C THR A 29 -5.72 -7.69 11.15
N ASP A 30 -6.12 -7.37 12.40
CA ASP A 30 -5.30 -7.71 13.57
C ASP A 30 -5.15 -9.24 13.72
N LEU A 31 -6.16 -10.01 13.31
CA LEU A 31 -6.11 -11.48 13.27
C LEU A 31 -5.06 -11.95 12.26
N ALA A 32 -5.14 -11.50 11.00
CA ALA A 32 -4.18 -11.87 9.97
C ALA A 32 -2.74 -11.47 10.38
N SER A 33 -2.56 -10.28 10.95
CA SER A 33 -1.25 -9.82 11.45
C SER A 33 -0.70 -10.73 12.56
N SER A 34 -1.57 -11.19 13.48
CA SER A 34 -1.19 -12.10 14.56
C SER A 34 -0.81 -13.48 14.03
N LEU A 35 -1.57 -14.02 13.07
CA LEU A 35 -1.28 -15.31 12.44
C LEU A 35 0.04 -15.28 11.65
N ILE A 36 0.32 -14.19 10.93
CA ILE A 36 1.59 -13.98 10.24
C ILE A 36 2.75 -13.96 11.25
N SER A 37 2.60 -13.21 12.35
CA SER A 37 3.63 -13.13 13.38
C SER A 37 3.91 -14.47 14.05
N GLU A 38 2.87 -15.28 14.27
CA GLU A 38 2.99 -16.65 14.81
C GLU A 38 3.80 -17.55 13.86
N LEU A 39 3.51 -17.50 12.56
CA LEU A 39 4.24 -18.30 11.56
C LEU A 39 5.70 -17.88 11.37
N LEU A 40 6.02 -16.61 11.65
CA LEU A 40 7.39 -16.09 11.54
C LEU A 40 8.23 -16.32 12.82
N GLY A 41 7.56 -16.49 13.96
CA GLY A 41 8.22 -16.58 15.28
C GLY A 41 8.60 -17.99 15.72
N GLU A 42 8.18 -19.04 15.03
CA GLU A 42 8.41 -20.41 15.46
C GLU A 42 9.69 -21.01 14.85
N GLU A 43 10.68 -21.24 15.70
CA GLU A 43 11.73 -22.22 15.44
C GLU A 43 11.11 -23.62 15.29
N HIS A 44 11.66 -24.43 14.37
CA HIS A 44 11.17 -25.75 13.96
C HIS A 44 11.13 -26.75 15.14
N GLN A 45 10.04 -26.75 15.91
CA GLN A 45 9.80 -27.81 16.90
C GLN A 45 8.86 -28.86 16.31
N PRO A 46 9.22 -30.18 16.35
CA PRO A 46 8.39 -31.24 15.77
C PRO A 46 6.96 -31.33 16.34
N ALA A 47 6.77 -30.95 17.61
CA ALA A 47 5.45 -30.94 18.26
C ALA A 47 4.50 -29.83 17.75
N ALA A 48 5.01 -28.86 17.02
CA ALA A 48 4.22 -27.73 16.51
C ALA A 48 3.51 -27.98 15.17
N PHE A 49 3.76 -29.12 14.50
CA PHE A 49 3.21 -29.38 13.15
C PHE A 49 1.67 -29.25 13.05
N HIS A 50 0.95 -29.78 14.02
CA HIS A 50 -0.51 -29.70 14.01
C HIS A 50 -1.01 -28.26 14.19
N ARG A 51 -0.44 -27.54 15.17
CA ARG A 51 -0.75 -26.13 15.42
C ARG A 51 -0.41 -25.24 14.22
N GLN A 52 0.76 -25.41 13.63
CA GLN A 52 1.18 -24.67 12.42
C GLN A 52 0.24 -24.95 11.23
N GLY A 53 -0.25 -26.18 11.07
CA GLY A 53 -1.24 -26.53 10.07
C GLY A 53 -2.54 -25.75 10.26
N LEU A 54 -3.03 -25.64 11.48
CA LEU A 54 -4.24 -24.87 11.81
C LEU A 54 -4.02 -23.35 11.59
N VAL A 55 -2.89 -22.80 12.01
CA VAL A 55 -2.54 -21.38 11.82
C VAL A 55 -2.47 -21.05 10.33
N ARG A 56 -1.82 -21.89 9.51
CA ARG A 56 -1.77 -21.74 8.05
C ARG A 56 -3.13 -21.79 7.40
N ALA A 57 -3.96 -22.78 7.77
CA ALA A 57 -5.31 -22.94 7.23
C ALA A 57 -6.18 -21.72 7.57
N LEU A 58 -6.12 -21.24 8.82
CA LEU A 58 -6.87 -20.07 9.25
C LEU A 58 -6.37 -18.80 8.56
N LEU A 59 -5.05 -18.62 8.36
CA LEU A 59 -4.49 -17.48 7.63
C LEU A 59 -4.97 -17.48 6.17
N LEU A 60 -4.99 -18.62 5.51
CA LEU A 60 -5.47 -18.74 4.12
C LEU A 60 -6.97 -18.38 4.01
N ASP A 61 -7.79 -18.87 4.95
CA ASP A 61 -9.21 -18.50 5.00
C ASP A 61 -9.38 -16.99 5.26
N GLU A 62 -8.65 -16.44 6.22
CA GLU A 62 -8.68 -15.00 6.54
C GLU A 62 -8.25 -14.16 5.33
N VAL A 63 -7.16 -14.49 4.64
CA VAL A 63 -6.68 -13.76 3.46
C VAL A 63 -7.73 -13.71 2.34
N ASN A 64 -8.54 -14.77 2.20
CA ASN A 64 -9.64 -14.78 1.23
C ASN A 64 -10.79 -13.84 1.61
N ARG A 65 -10.96 -13.56 2.90
CA ARG A 65 -12.00 -12.67 3.45
C ARG A 65 -11.55 -11.24 3.67
N LEU A 66 -10.25 -10.98 3.56
CA LEU A 66 -9.73 -9.62 3.77
C LEU A 66 -10.38 -8.64 2.79
N PRO A 67 -10.85 -7.48 3.29
CA PRO A 67 -11.44 -6.46 2.43
C PRO A 67 -10.42 -6.00 1.40
N GLU A 68 -10.78 -6.12 0.13
CA GLU A 68 -9.99 -5.57 -0.95
C GLU A 68 -9.99 -4.06 -0.84
N ARG A 69 -8.79 -3.51 -0.90
CA ARG A 69 -8.61 -2.07 -1.08
C ARG A 69 -8.21 -1.83 -2.52
N PRO A 70 -8.81 -0.85 -3.21
CA PRO A 70 -8.41 -0.47 -4.56
C PRO A 70 -7.04 0.22 -4.54
N LEU A 71 -6.08 -0.43 -3.87
CA LEU A 71 -4.77 0.11 -3.58
C LEU A 71 -3.69 -0.50 -4.49
N GLY A 72 -4.06 -1.36 -5.43
CA GLY A 72 -3.17 -1.77 -6.51
C GLY A 72 -2.81 -0.54 -7.34
N LEU A 73 -1.53 -0.18 -7.37
CA LEU A 73 -1.04 0.82 -8.31
C LEU A 73 -0.58 0.07 -9.56
N PRO A 74 -1.44 -0.05 -10.60
CA PRO A 74 -1.08 -0.76 -11.81
C PRO A 74 0.12 -0.07 -12.47
N PHE A 75 0.96 -0.87 -13.12
CA PHE A 75 2.17 -0.38 -13.76
C PHE A 75 2.11 -0.69 -15.26
N PRO A 76 2.49 0.26 -16.14
CA PRO A 76 2.34 0.08 -17.59
C PRO A 76 3.44 -0.82 -18.17
N GLU A 77 3.10 -1.54 -19.22
CA GLU A 77 4.06 -2.30 -20.04
C GLU A 77 4.83 -1.40 -21.00
N ASN A 78 4.22 -0.31 -21.46
CA ASN A 78 4.87 0.67 -22.31
C ASN A 78 6.09 1.28 -21.60
N GLN A 79 7.29 1.05 -22.13
CA GLN A 79 8.57 1.40 -21.50
C GLN A 79 8.71 2.90 -21.19
N ARG A 80 8.27 3.79 -22.12
CA ARG A 80 8.33 5.25 -21.93
C ARG A 80 7.40 5.69 -20.79
N LEU A 81 6.17 5.19 -20.80
CA LEU A 81 5.21 5.47 -19.74
C LEU A 81 5.69 4.89 -18.40
N ALA A 82 6.25 3.69 -18.40
CA ALA A 82 6.84 3.06 -17.23
C ALA A 82 7.99 3.86 -16.63
N ALA A 83 8.82 4.50 -17.46
CA ALA A 83 9.87 5.39 -16.99
C ALA A 83 9.31 6.62 -16.26
N LEU A 84 8.29 7.28 -16.82
CA LEU A 84 7.61 8.40 -16.17
C LEU A 84 6.93 7.98 -14.85
N CYS A 85 6.27 6.82 -14.83
CA CYS A 85 5.67 6.28 -13.60
C CYS A 85 6.74 6.03 -12.53
N ARG A 86 7.87 5.38 -12.86
CA ARG A 86 8.96 5.13 -11.91
C ARG A 86 9.56 6.42 -11.36
N ASP A 87 9.77 7.41 -12.22
CA ASP A 87 10.32 8.69 -11.79
C ASP A 87 9.36 9.42 -10.85
N PHE A 88 8.09 9.46 -11.21
CA PHE A 88 7.05 10.04 -10.36
C PHE A 88 6.96 9.37 -8.98
N LEU A 89 7.09 8.05 -8.90
CA LEU A 89 6.99 7.29 -7.65
C LEU A 89 8.14 7.56 -6.67
N LYS A 90 9.25 8.13 -7.11
CA LYS A 90 10.34 8.56 -6.21
C LYS A 90 9.90 9.72 -5.31
N LYS A 91 9.06 10.63 -5.84
CA LYS A 91 8.52 11.77 -5.11
C LYS A 91 7.14 12.15 -5.67
N PRO A 92 6.08 11.42 -5.32
CA PRO A 92 4.75 11.68 -5.85
C PRO A 92 4.18 13.01 -5.36
N VAL A 93 3.73 13.85 -6.30
CA VAL A 93 3.18 15.17 -6.02
C VAL A 93 1.86 15.37 -6.76
N ALA A 94 0.80 15.74 -6.04
CA ALA A 94 -0.55 15.88 -6.58
C ALA A 94 -0.72 16.98 -7.64
N ARG A 95 0.23 17.91 -7.74
CA ARG A 95 0.18 19.05 -8.66
C ARG A 95 0.67 18.72 -10.08
N VAL A 96 1.30 17.57 -10.30
CA VAL A 96 1.78 17.17 -11.62
C VAL A 96 0.60 17.05 -12.59
N GLU A 97 0.71 17.69 -13.76
CA GLU A 97 -0.37 17.73 -14.72
C GLU A 97 -0.22 16.69 -15.83
N ILE A 98 -1.35 16.31 -16.41
CA ILE A 98 -1.39 15.36 -17.52
C ILE A 98 -0.68 15.88 -18.76
N ASP A 99 -0.70 17.20 -18.96
CA ASP A 99 -0.11 17.84 -20.14
C ASP A 99 1.41 17.76 -20.11
N ASP A 100 2.03 17.81 -18.91
CA ASP A 100 3.50 17.64 -18.74
C ASP A 100 3.91 16.24 -19.20
N TRP A 101 3.14 15.22 -18.83
CA TRP A 101 3.44 13.84 -19.22
C TRP A 101 3.17 13.58 -20.71
N ALA A 102 2.10 14.17 -21.26
CA ALA A 102 1.81 14.08 -22.68
C ALA A 102 2.93 14.73 -23.51
N ALA A 103 3.42 15.88 -23.09
CA ALA A 103 4.56 16.57 -23.71
C ALA A 103 5.84 15.75 -23.62
N ALA A 104 6.16 15.18 -22.44
CA ALA A 104 7.31 14.31 -22.23
C ALA A 104 7.30 13.07 -23.12
N MET A 105 6.12 12.57 -23.45
CA MET A 105 5.94 11.47 -24.39
C MET A 105 5.89 11.90 -25.86
N GLY A 106 5.83 13.19 -26.17
CA GLY A 106 5.71 13.73 -27.53
C GLY A 106 4.37 13.43 -28.18
N ILE A 107 3.28 13.31 -27.40
CA ILE A 107 1.94 13.00 -27.91
C ILE A 107 0.89 13.99 -27.38
N SER A 108 -0.25 14.06 -28.05
CA SER A 108 -1.35 14.91 -27.59
C SER A 108 -1.95 14.40 -26.25
N ARG A 109 -2.52 15.29 -25.46
CA ARG A 109 -3.27 14.95 -24.23
C ARG A 109 -4.35 13.88 -24.47
N ARG A 110 -5.05 13.94 -25.61
CA ARG A 110 -6.06 12.94 -25.99
C ARG A 110 -5.44 11.56 -26.19
N SER A 111 -4.33 11.51 -26.92
CA SER A 111 -3.59 10.26 -27.16
C SER A 111 -3.01 9.70 -25.87
N PHE A 112 -2.46 10.55 -25.01
CA PHE A 112 -1.96 10.17 -23.69
C PHE A 112 -3.07 9.58 -22.81
N THR A 113 -4.22 10.25 -22.70
CA THR A 113 -5.36 9.77 -21.89
C THR A 113 -5.80 8.38 -22.32
N ARG A 114 -5.88 8.14 -23.65
CA ARG A 114 -6.27 6.84 -24.20
C ARG A 114 -5.22 5.77 -23.91
N LEU A 115 -3.95 6.08 -24.13
CA LEU A 115 -2.83 5.18 -23.83
C LEU A 115 -2.82 4.82 -22.32
N PHE A 116 -2.88 5.82 -21.46
CA PHE A 116 -2.84 5.63 -20.02
C PHE A 116 -3.96 4.72 -19.51
N ARG A 117 -5.20 4.93 -19.98
CA ARG A 117 -6.33 4.06 -19.65
C ARG A 117 -6.18 2.64 -20.20
N LYS A 118 -5.65 2.51 -21.42
CA LYS A 118 -5.42 1.19 -22.04
C LYS A 118 -4.40 0.38 -21.23
N GLU A 119 -3.31 1.00 -20.82
CA GLU A 119 -2.20 0.34 -20.11
C GLU A 119 -2.54 0.03 -18.65
N LEU A 120 -3.24 0.94 -17.96
CA LEU A 120 -3.39 0.90 -16.51
C LEU A 120 -4.84 0.66 -16.03
N GLY A 121 -5.82 0.68 -16.91
CA GLY A 121 -7.24 0.56 -16.53
C GLY A 121 -7.80 1.77 -15.75
N LEU A 122 -6.96 2.75 -15.40
CA LEU A 122 -7.29 3.90 -14.57
C LEU A 122 -7.07 5.22 -15.33
N SER A 123 -7.72 6.30 -14.83
CA SER A 123 -7.37 7.65 -15.28
C SER A 123 -6.02 8.08 -14.68
N PHE A 124 -5.28 8.95 -15.38
CA PHE A 124 -4.05 9.56 -14.86
C PHE A 124 -4.26 10.22 -13.49
N VAL A 125 -5.35 10.95 -13.32
CA VAL A 125 -5.69 11.63 -12.06
C VAL A 125 -5.88 10.63 -10.93
N THR A 126 -6.62 9.54 -11.19
CA THR A 126 -6.86 8.49 -10.19
C THR A 126 -5.56 7.81 -9.79
N TRP A 127 -4.75 7.40 -10.76
CA TRP A 127 -3.45 6.76 -10.53
C TRP A 127 -2.49 7.66 -9.75
N ARG A 128 -2.38 8.93 -10.14
CA ARG A 128 -1.56 9.94 -9.47
C ARG A 128 -1.97 10.12 -8.00
N GLN A 129 -3.29 10.24 -7.76
CA GLN A 129 -3.83 10.37 -6.40
C GLN A 129 -3.52 9.14 -5.55
N GLN A 130 -3.67 7.94 -6.11
CA GLN A 130 -3.30 6.69 -5.44
C GLN A 130 -1.82 6.69 -5.06
N ALA A 131 -0.93 7.02 -5.98
CA ALA A 131 0.51 7.10 -5.73
C ALA A 131 0.86 8.07 -4.59
N CYS A 132 0.25 9.26 -4.56
CA CYS A 132 0.46 10.24 -3.48
C CYS A 132 -0.02 9.72 -2.12
N ILE A 133 -1.17 9.05 -2.07
CA ILE A 133 -1.69 8.46 -0.83
C ILE A 133 -0.77 7.32 -0.37
N PHE A 134 -0.31 6.45 -1.26
CA PHE A 134 0.60 5.36 -0.89
C PHE A 134 1.91 5.86 -0.32
N ALA A 135 2.53 6.85 -0.95
CA ALA A 135 3.75 7.47 -0.44
C ALA A 135 3.56 8.13 0.93
N SER A 136 2.32 8.53 1.27
CA SER A 136 2.01 9.14 2.57
C SER A 136 1.85 8.13 3.71
N LEU A 137 1.52 6.86 3.41
CA LEU A 137 1.22 5.84 4.43
C LEU A 137 2.39 5.56 5.37
N PRO A 138 3.62 5.25 4.90
CA PRO A 138 4.75 4.99 5.79
C PRO A 138 5.11 6.21 6.65
N ARG A 139 5.00 7.42 6.12
CA ARG A 139 5.27 8.66 6.84
C ARG A 139 4.27 8.87 8.00
N LEU A 140 2.98 8.66 7.74
CA LEU A 140 1.94 8.71 8.76
C LEU A 140 2.12 7.60 9.79
N ALA A 141 2.48 6.39 9.38
CA ALA A 141 2.75 5.27 10.28
C ALA A 141 3.98 5.55 11.18
N ALA A 142 4.99 6.24 10.65
CA ALA A 142 6.13 6.74 11.43
C ALA A 142 5.75 7.85 12.43
N GLY A 143 4.53 8.39 12.33
CA GLY A 143 3.98 9.39 13.26
C GLY A 143 4.16 10.83 12.81
N GLU A 144 4.55 11.06 11.55
CA GLU A 144 4.71 12.40 10.99
C GLU A 144 3.40 13.20 11.03
N ALA A 145 3.51 14.51 11.10
CA ALA A 145 2.34 15.38 11.16
C ALA A 145 1.55 15.33 9.83
N VAL A 146 0.23 15.18 9.91
CA VAL A 146 -0.65 15.14 8.72
C VAL A 146 -0.46 16.37 7.84
N THR A 147 -0.22 17.53 8.45
CA THR A 147 0.04 18.80 7.75
C THR A 147 1.24 18.69 6.82
N ASN A 148 2.38 18.22 7.35
CA ASN A 148 3.62 18.10 6.58
C ASN A 148 3.46 17.11 5.44
N VAL A 149 2.87 15.93 5.73
CA VAL A 149 2.63 14.88 4.74
C VAL A 149 1.72 15.38 3.61
N ALA A 150 0.66 16.13 3.94
CA ALA A 150 -0.27 16.68 2.95
C ALA A 150 0.39 17.72 2.04
N LEU A 151 1.15 18.64 2.63
CA LEU A 151 1.85 19.71 1.88
C LEU A 151 2.92 19.12 0.96
N ASP A 152 3.73 18.18 1.46
CA ASP A 152 4.78 17.52 0.68
C ASP A 152 4.21 16.65 -0.45
N ALA A 153 3.03 16.03 -0.22
CA ALA A 153 2.29 15.34 -1.28
C ALA A 153 1.64 16.31 -2.30
N GLY A 154 1.86 17.61 -2.17
CA GLY A 154 1.43 18.63 -3.12
C GLY A 154 -0.04 19.00 -3.04
N TYR A 155 -0.72 18.72 -1.92
CA TYR A 155 -2.08 19.19 -1.71
C TYR A 155 -2.08 20.64 -1.23
N GLU A 156 -3.00 21.45 -1.75
CA GLU A 156 -3.12 22.88 -1.41
C GLU A 156 -3.52 23.10 0.06
N ASN A 157 -4.30 22.15 0.60
CA ASN A 157 -4.76 22.23 1.96
C ASN A 157 -5.02 20.84 2.57
N ILE A 158 -5.03 20.78 3.89
CA ILE A 158 -5.26 19.55 4.65
C ILE A 158 -6.65 18.94 4.41
N PRO A 159 -7.74 19.71 4.28
CA PRO A 159 -9.06 19.16 3.96
C PRO A 159 -9.09 18.38 2.64
N ALA A 160 -8.47 18.88 1.58
CA ALA A 160 -8.41 18.21 0.28
C ALA A 160 -7.67 16.85 0.39
N PHE A 161 -6.52 16.82 1.08
CA PHE A 161 -5.79 15.59 1.38
C PHE A 161 -6.65 14.62 2.21
N THR A 162 -7.29 15.11 3.28
CA THR A 162 -8.12 14.30 4.17
C THR A 162 -9.29 13.67 3.45
N THR A 163 -9.96 14.43 2.57
CA THR A 163 -11.09 13.95 1.76
C THR A 163 -10.62 12.83 0.82
N MET A 164 -9.50 13.04 0.14
CA MET A 164 -8.94 12.04 -0.77
C MET A 164 -8.51 10.78 -0.02
N PHE A 165 -7.82 10.95 1.10
CA PHE A 165 -7.36 9.85 1.95
C PHE A 165 -8.55 9.01 2.46
N ARG A 166 -9.64 9.65 2.94
CA ARG A 166 -10.86 8.94 3.37
C ARG A 166 -11.53 8.21 2.23
N ARG A 167 -11.62 8.85 1.05
CA ARG A 167 -12.23 8.23 -0.14
C ARG A 167 -11.51 6.94 -0.50
N MET A 168 -10.19 6.90 -0.37
CA MET A 168 -9.38 5.76 -0.80
C MET A 168 -9.22 4.69 0.29
N LEU A 169 -9.11 5.11 1.55
CA LEU A 169 -8.74 4.21 2.66
C LEU A 169 -9.88 3.98 3.67
N GLY A 170 -11.01 4.65 3.50
CA GLY A 170 -12.15 4.54 4.41
C GLY A 170 -11.96 5.22 5.78
N SER A 171 -10.74 5.67 6.11
CA SER A 171 -10.40 6.29 7.39
C SER A 171 -9.69 7.63 7.20
N SER A 172 -9.66 8.48 8.25
CA SER A 172 -8.90 9.73 8.16
C SER A 172 -7.39 9.51 8.35
N PRO A 173 -6.51 10.39 7.79
CA PRO A 173 -5.07 10.32 8.02
C PRO A 173 -4.69 10.33 9.51
N ARG A 174 -5.46 11.06 10.32
CA ARG A 174 -5.26 11.13 11.77
C ARG A 174 -5.59 9.80 12.44
N ALA A 175 -6.71 9.18 12.08
CA ALA A 175 -7.10 7.87 12.60
C ALA A 175 -6.09 6.79 12.19
N TYR A 176 -5.66 6.78 10.92
CA TYR A 176 -4.63 5.88 10.43
C TYR A 176 -3.33 6.01 11.24
N ARG A 177 -2.85 7.24 11.46
CA ARG A 177 -1.65 7.51 12.28
C ARG A 177 -1.79 7.03 13.73
N GLN A 178 -2.97 7.22 14.33
CA GLN A 178 -3.23 6.75 15.71
C GLN A 178 -3.21 5.23 15.79
N ALA A 179 -3.88 4.54 14.86
CA ALA A 179 -3.89 3.08 14.79
C ALA A 179 -2.47 2.51 14.61
N ALA A 180 -1.68 3.09 13.72
CA ALA A 180 -0.28 2.67 13.50
C ALA A 180 0.58 2.82 14.77
N ARG A 181 0.42 3.93 15.51
CA ARG A 181 1.11 4.15 16.79
C ARG A 181 0.70 3.13 17.86
N GLN A 182 -0.57 2.78 17.91
CA GLN A 182 -1.09 1.80 18.87
C GLN A 182 -0.55 0.40 18.56
N ARG A 183 -0.55 -0.02 17.29
CA ARG A 183 0.05 -1.29 16.83
C ARG A 183 1.53 -1.36 17.22
N LYS A 184 2.31 -0.31 16.98
CA LYS A 184 3.73 -0.25 17.34
C LYS A 184 3.96 -0.41 18.84
N ARG A 185 3.13 0.24 19.69
CA ARG A 185 3.20 0.11 21.14
C ARG A 185 2.92 -1.32 21.60
N LEU A 186 1.88 -1.96 21.05
CA LEU A 186 1.51 -3.34 21.38
C LEU A 186 2.59 -4.34 20.95
N SER A 187 3.19 -4.16 19.79
CA SER A 187 4.29 -5.02 19.31
C SER A 187 5.54 -4.90 20.20
N MET A 188 5.89 -3.69 20.64
CA MET A 188 7.01 -3.48 21.57
C MET A 188 6.73 -4.07 22.96
N ALA A 189 5.51 -3.96 23.48
CA ALA A 189 5.13 -4.54 24.76
C ALA A 189 5.19 -6.09 24.77
N ARG A 190 4.91 -6.71 23.62
CA ARG A 190 5.03 -8.17 23.45
C ARG A 190 6.48 -8.65 23.34
N ARG A 191 7.38 -7.87 22.74
CA ARG A 191 8.83 -8.20 22.63
C ARG A 191 9.62 -7.94 23.92
N GLY A 192 9.09 -7.17 24.85
CA GLY A 192 9.75 -6.81 26.12
C GLY A 192 9.36 -7.64 27.34
N LYS A 193 8.62 -8.76 27.18
CA LYS A 193 8.39 -9.71 28.28
C LYS A 193 9.46 -10.80 28.24
N PRO A 194 10.30 -10.93 29.29
CA PRO A 194 11.31 -11.99 29.41
C PRO A 194 10.67 -13.37 29.51
#